data_8266a085b4dfd0436b669a8356205277
#
_entry.id   8266a085b4dfd0436b669a8356205277
#
_cell.length_a   1.000
_cell.length_b   1.000
_cell.length_c   1.000
_cell.angle_alpha   90.00
_cell.angle_beta   90.00
_cell.angle_gamma   90.00
#
_symmetry.space_group_name_H-M   'P 1'
#
loop_
_entity.id
_entity.type
_entity.pdbx_description
1 polymer ?
#
loop_
_entity_poly.entity_id
_entity_poly.type
_entity_poly.pdbx_seq_one_letter_code
_entity_poly.pdbx_strand_id
1 'polypeptide(L)'
;EQDRKPYFKLENVREGAFAVANKLYGITLSKLEDIPTYHPDVEVFEVKDADGSQLGIFYVDYFPRPGKSGGAWMSNYREQKGDIRPLVCNVASFTKPVGDTPSLLTMDEVETLFHEFGHGLHGLLTKCNYLGVSGTNVVRDFVELPSQINEHWATEPEVLKMYARHYQT
;
A
#
# COMPACT_ATOMS: atom_id res chain seq x y z
N GLU A 1 23.13 -2.44 -5.26
CA GLU A 1 21.86 -1.89 -4.75
C GLU A 1 21.69 -0.41 -5.13
N GLN A 2 22.69 0.44 -4.89
CA GLN A 2 22.65 1.88 -5.22
C GLN A 2 22.34 2.14 -6.72
N ASP A 3 22.85 1.31 -7.62
CA ASP A 3 22.65 1.46 -9.06
C ASP A 3 21.20 1.14 -9.52
N ARG A 4 20.40 0.52 -8.67
CA ARG A 4 18.99 0.15 -8.95
C ARG A 4 18.00 1.21 -8.48
N LYS A 5 18.32 1.96 -7.43
CA LYS A 5 17.44 3.01 -6.87
C LYS A 5 16.84 3.96 -7.90
N PRO A 6 17.59 4.43 -8.93
CA PRO A 6 17.03 5.34 -9.93
C PRO A 6 15.82 4.80 -10.70
N TYR A 7 15.61 3.48 -10.68
CA TYR A 7 14.49 2.82 -11.34
C TYR A 7 13.26 2.63 -10.46
N PHE A 8 13.38 2.88 -9.14
CA PHE A 8 12.33 2.64 -8.16
C PHE A 8 11.82 3.93 -7.53
N LYS A 9 11.30 4.83 -8.37
CA LYS A 9 10.59 6.02 -7.89
C LYS A 9 9.33 5.57 -7.15
N LEU A 10 9.13 6.07 -5.92
CA LEU A 10 8.06 5.62 -5.02
C LEU A 10 6.68 5.64 -5.69
N GLU A 11 6.33 6.72 -6.38
CA GLU A 11 5.03 6.82 -7.04
C GLU A 11 4.84 5.74 -8.11
N ASN A 12 5.89 5.43 -8.88
CA ASN A 12 5.83 4.36 -9.89
C ASN A 12 5.67 2.98 -9.25
N VAL A 13 6.39 2.73 -8.15
CA VAL A 13 6.28 1.46 -7.40
C VAL A 13 4.87 1.30 -6.84
N ARG A 14 4.31 2.34 -6.24
CA ARG A 14 2.94 2.34 -5.73
C ARG A 14 1.92 2.08 -6.85
N GLU A 15 2.02 2.77 -7.95
CA GLU A 15 1.14 2.55 -9.12
C GLU A 15 1.28 1.12 -9.66
N GLY A 16 2.49 0.55 -9.64
CA GLY A 16 2.73 -0.84 -9.98
C GLY A 16 2.00 -1.80 -9.05
N ALA A 17 2.06 -1.58 -7.74
CA ALA A 17 1.33 -2.36 -6.76
C ALA A 17 -0.19 -2.26 -6.96
N PHE A 18 -0.71 -1.06 -7.23
CA PHE A 18 -2.12 -0.84 -7.53
C PHE A 18 -2.56 -1.53 -8.83
N ALA A 19 -1.71 -1.51 -9.85
CA ALA A 19 -1.98 -2.21 -11.11
C ALA A 19 -2.03 -3.73 -10.93
N VAL A 20 -1.17 -4.29 -10.08
CA VAL A 20 -1.23 -5.72 -9.72
C VAL A 20 -2.55 -6.05 -9.02
N ALA A 21 -2.96 -5.24 -8.04
CA ALA A 21 -4.23 -5.42 -7.34
C ALA A 21 -5.44 -5.32 -8.31
N ASN A 22 -5.37 -4.42 -9.28
CA ASN A 22 -6.40 -4.33 -10.33
C ASN A 22 -6.45 -5.61 -11.18
N LYS A 23 -5.30 -6.12 -11.61
CA LYS A 23 -5.24 -7.36 -12.40
C LYS A 23 -5.73 -8.58 -11.64
N LEU A 24 -5.41 -8.69 -10.35
CA LEU A 24 -5.78 -9.84 -9.53
C LEU A 24 -7.24 -9.80 -9.06
N TYR A 25 -7.72 -8.63 -8.68
CA TYR A 25 -8.99 -8.48 -7.95
C TYR A 25 -10.00 -7.56 -8.65
N GLY A 26 -9.63 -6.89 -9.72
CA GLY A 26 -10.50 -5.96 -10.43
C GLY A 26 -10.73 -4.62 -9.70
N ILE A 27 -10.04 -4.39 -8.59
CA ILE A 27 -10.21 -3.16 -7.79
C ILE A 27 -9.47 -1.98 -8.41
N THR A 28 -9.96 -0.78 -8.11
CA THR A 28 -9.31 0.49 -8.48
C THR A 28 -9.05 1.32 -7.23
N LEU A 29 -7.91 2.04 -7.23
CA LEU A 29 -7.53 2.98 -6.19
C LEU A 29 -7.38 4.37 -6.82
N SER A 30 -8.20 5.32 -6.39
CA SER A 30 -8.23 6.69 -6.94
C SER A 30 -7.90 7.69 -5.84
N LYS A 31 -6.95 8.58 -6.08
CA LYS A 31 -6.55 9.59 -5.10
C LYS A 31 -7.69 10.56 -4.79
N LEU A 32 -7.87 10.84 -3.50
CA LEU A 32 -8.81 11.82 -2.97
C LEU A 32 -8.03 13.06 -2.50
N GLU A 33 -8.33 14.23 -3.08
CA GLU A 33 -7.63 15.48 -2.75
C GLU A 33 -8.28 16.26 -1.60
N ASP A 34 -9.59 16.12 -1.42
CA ASP A 34 -10.40 16.94 -0.49
C ASP A 34 -10.59 16.29 0.90
N ILE A 35 -9.80 15.27 1.23
CA ILE A 35 -9.85 14.61 2.54
C ILE A 35 -8.82 15.25 3.48
N PRO A 36 -9.23 15.79 4.64
CA PRO A 36 -8.26 16.26 5.62
C PRO A 36 -7.40 15.13 6.17
N THR A 37 -6.09 15.36 6.22
CA THR A 37 -5.11 14.40 6.72
C THR A 37 -4.42 14.96 7.97
N TYR A 38 -3.88 14.07 8.80
CA TYR A 38 -3.14 14.44 10.01
C TYR A 38 -1.70 14.95 9.72
N HIS A 39 -1.20 14.78 8.49
CA HIS A 39 0.11 15.26 8.05
C HIS A 39 0.13 15.49 6.54
N PRO A 40 0.86 16.52 6.04
CA PRO A 40 0.90 16.82 4.59
C PRO A 40 1.45 15.70 3.70
N ASP A 41 2.31 14.83 4.24
CA ASP A 41 2.89 13.71 3.50
C ASP A 41 1.91 12.52 3.32
N VAL A 42 0.75 12.56 3.98
CA VAL A 42 -0.26 11.49 3.90
C VAL A 42 -1.12 11.66 2.67
N GLU A 43 -1.20 10.61 1.87
CA GLU A 43 -2.10 10.53 0.72
C GLU A 43 -3.27 9.59 1.03
N VAL A 44 -4.43 9.85 0.41
CA VAL A 44 -5.66 9.09 0.63
C VAL A 44 -6.22 8.60 -0.70
N PHE A 45 -6.65 7.34 -0.74
CA PHE A 45 -7.21 6.71 -1.94
C PHE A 45 -8.57 6.10 -1.63
N GLU A 46 -9.55 6.35 -2.51
CA GLU A 46 -10.79 5.57 -2.51
C GLU A 46 -10.55 4.24 -3.23
N VAL A 47 -10.97 3.16 -2.61
CA VAL A 47 -10.86 1.81 -3.16
C VAL A 47 -12.24 1.34 -3.58
N LYS A 48 -12.39 1.01 -4.86
CA LYS A 48 -13.65 0.52 -5.45
C LYS A 48 -13.48 -0.87 -6.05
N ASP A 49 -14.55 -1.65 -5.95
CA ASP A 49 -14.68 -2.92 -6.64
C ASP A 49 -14.94 -2.73 -8.14
N ALA A 50 -14.87 -3.80 -8.92
CA ALA A 50 -15.08 -3.79 -10.37
C ALA A 50 -16.46 -3.24 -10.78
N ASP A 51 -17.47 -3.41 -9.93
CA ASP A 51 -18.84 -2.88 -10.14
C ASP A 51 -18.98 -1.39 -9.74
N GLY A 52 -17.92 -0.75 -9.27
CA GLY A 52 -17.89 0.65 -8.83
C GLY A 52 -18.30 0.85 -7.36
N SER A 53 -18.69 -0.19 -6.62
CA SER A 53 -19.00 -0.09 -5.20
C SER A 53 -17.77 0.20 -4.38
N GLN A 54 -17.89 1.04 -3.32
CA GLN A 54 -16.78 1.37 -2.44
C GLN A 54 -16.42 0.17 -1.55
N LEU A 55 -15.14 -0.22 -1.57
CA LEU A 55 -14.58 -1.24 -0.69
C LEU A 55 -14.00 -0.64 0.60
N GLY A 56 -13.48 0.56 0.53
CA GLY A 56 -12.88 1.25 1.67
C GLY A 56 -12.08 2.47 1.28
N ILE A 57 -11.41 3.04 2.27
CA ILE A 57 -10.48 4.16 2.10
C ILE A 57 -9.09 3.70 2.55
N PHE A 58 -8.08 4.01 1.75
CA PHE A 58 -6.70 3.62 1.98
C PHE A 58 -5.82 4.84 2.16
N TYR A 59 -5.17 4.93 3.33
CA TYR A 59 -4.24 5.99 3.69
C TYR A 59 -2.82 5.46 3.53
N VAL A 60 -1.93 6.26 2.96
CA VAL A 60 -0.50 5.95 2.89
C VAL A 60 0.32 7.05 3.56
N ASP A 61 1.19 6.64 4.46
CA ASP A 61 2.06 7.49 5.26
C ASP A 61 3.48 6.94 5.17
N TYR A 62 4.20 7.30 4.11
CA TYR A 62 5.41 6.60 3.70
C TYR A 62 6.71 7.19 4.23
N PHE A 63 6.72 8.43 4.73
CA PHE A 63 7.96 9.13 5.02
C PHE A 63 8.25 9.26 6.52
N PRO A 64 9.54 9.25 6.92
CA PRO A 64 9.93 9.51 8.29
C PRO A 64 9.68 10.97 8.67
N ARG A 65 9.43 11.21 9.96
CA ARG A 65 9.33 12.54 10.58
C ARG A 65 9.60 12.46 12.08
N PRO A 66 9.89 13.58 12.77
CA PRO A 66 10.02 13.57 14.23
C PRO A 66 8.78 13.00 14.93
N GLY A 67 9.00 12.09 15.87
CA GLY A 67 7.94 11.42 16.63
C GLY A 67 7.30 10.20 15.96
N LYS A 68 7.64 9.91 14.71
CA LYS A 68 7.20 8.71 14.01
C LYS A 68 8.15 7.53 14.30
N SER A 69 7.60 6.37 14.66
CA SER A 69 8.38 5.15 14.83
C SER A 69 8.96 4.68 13.51
N GLY A 70 10.15 4.06 13.56
CA GLY A 70 10.75 3.42 12.39
C GLY A 70 10.05 2.11 12.03
N GLY A 71 10.41 1.55 10.88
CA GLY A 71 9.79 0.34 10.34
C GLY A 71 8.57 0.63 9.46
N ALA A 72 7.80 -0.43 9.20
CA ALA A 72 6.58 -0.34 8.43
C ALA A 72 5.49 -1.21 9.06
N TRP A 73 4.23 -0.82 8.86
CA TRP A 73 3.08 -1.57 9.35
C TRP A 73 1.80 -1.20 8.61
N MET A 74 0.83 -2.11 8.65
CA MET A 74 -0.56 -1.85 8.31
C MET A 74 -1.38 -1.67 9.60
N SER A 75 -2.38 -0.80 9.55
CA SER A 75 -3.36 -0.65 10.62
C SER A 75 -4.73 -0.26 10.06
N ASN A 76 -5.75 -0.27 10.92
CA ASN A 76 -7.10 0.18 10.59
C ASN A 76 -7.47 1.36 11.48
N TYR A 77 -7.95 2.44 10.89
CA TYR A 77 -8.66 3.49 11.64
C TYR A 77 -10.12 3.08 11.91
N ARG A 78 -10.67 2.27 11.04
CA ARG A 78 -11.95 1.59 11.20
C ARG A 78 -11.89 0.25 10.52
N GLU A 79 -12.26 -0.80 11.24
CA GLU A 79 -12.32 -2.15 10.68
C GLU A 79 -13.67 -2.38 9.97
N GLN A 80 -13.66 -3.27 8.97
CA GLN A 80 -14.87 -3.68 8.29
C GLN A 80 -15.76 -4.54 9.23
N LYS A 81 -17.05 -4.30 9.20
CA LYS A 81 -18.07 -5.12 9.89
C LYS A 81 -19.39 -5.00 9.16
N GLY A 82 -19.95 -6.12 8.70
CA GLY A 82 -21.17 -6.09 7.89
C GLY A 82 -21.01 -5.15 6.70
N ASP A 83 -21.91 -4.17 6.56
CA ASP A 83 -21.88 -3.18 5.48
C ASP A 83 -20.97 -1.98 5.76
N ILE A 84 -20.37 -1.90 6.95
CA ILE A 84 -19.42 -0.83 7.29
C ILE A 84 -18.09 -1.13 6.62
N ARG A 85 -17.68 -0.24 5.72
CA ARG A 85 -16.42 -0.40 4.98
C ARG A 85 -15.21 0.15 5.78
N PRO A 86 -14.02 -0.46 5.61
CA PRO A 86 -12.85 -0.15 6.42
C PRO A 86 -12.17 1.15 6.02
N LEU A 87 -11.44 1.73 6.99
CA LEU A 87 -10.42 2.75 6.77
C LEU A 87 -9.07 2.13 7.13
N VAL A 88 -8.25 1.87 6.14
CA VAL A 88 -6.99 1.14 6.27
C VAL A 88 -5.82 2.07 6.02
N CYS A 89 -4.71 1.88 6.72
CA CYS A 89 -3.49 2.61 6.42
C CYS A 89 -2.27 1.69 6.30
N ASN A 90 -1.34 2.10 5.43
CA ASN A 90 0.04 1.66 5.45
C ASN A 90 0.92 2.80 5.95
N VAL A 91 1.77 2.51 6.93
CA VAL A 91 2.76 3.44 7.46
C VAL A 91 4.14 2.86 7.20
N ALA A 92 5.07 3.68 6.73
CA ALA A 92 6.45 3.28 6.49
C ALA A 92 7.41 4.44 6.79
N SER A 93 8.70 4.21 6.62
CA SER A 93 9.77 5.20 6.76
C SER A 93 10.71 5.11 5.58
N PHE A 94 10.16 5.25 4.37
CA PHE A 94 10.91 5.18 3.12
C PHE A 94 11.80 6.41 2.92
N THR A 95 12.79 6.27 2.04
CA THR A 95 13.70 7.37 1.66
C THR A 95 12.91 8.58 1.20
N LYS A 96 13.04 9.69 1.92
CA LYS A 96 12.35 10.95 1.61
C LYS A 96 12.96 11.64 0.38
N PRO A 97 12.16 12.38 -0.43
CA PRO A 97 12.72 13.25 -1.48
C PRO A 97 13.71 14.26 -0.91
N VAL A 98 14.76 14.57 -1.67
CA VAL A 98 15.79 15.56 -1.28
C VAL A 98 16.07 16.49 -2.47
N GLY A 99 15.78 17.78 -2.29
CA GLY A 99 15.89 18.76 -3.38
C GLY A 99 15.03 18.35 -4.58
N ASP A 100 15.64 18.30 -5.76
CA ASP A 100 14.98 17.89 -7.01
C ASP A 100 14.94 16.37 -7.22
N THR A 101 15.54 15.60 -6.30
CA THR A 101 15.56 14.13 -6.38
C THR A 101 14.29 13.57 -5.70
N PRO A 102 13.44 12.82 -6.44
CA PRO A 102 12.25 12.20 -5.87
C PRO A 102 12.62 11.11 -4.86
N SER A 103 11.62 10.56 -4.18
CA SER A 103 11.81 9.37 -3.36
C SER A 103 12.19 8.18 -4.25
N LEU A 104 13.41 7.69 -4.09
CA LEU A 104 13.97 6.53 -4.80
C LEU A 104 14.17 5.41 -3.80
N LEU A 105 13.50 4.29 -4.01
CA LEU A 105 13.48 3.17 -3.07
C LEU A 105 14.62 2.19 -3.30
N THR A 106 15.05 1.52 -2.23
CA THR A 106 15.82 0.27 -2.33
C THR A 106 14.89 -0.88 -2.72
N MET A 107 15.44 -2.02 -3.13
CA MET A 107 14.62 -3.20 -3.40
C MET A 107 13.90 -3.68 -2.14
N ASP A 108 14.56 -3.63 -0.98
CA ASP A 108 13.95 -3.99 0.31
C ASP A 108 12.75 -3.05 0.65
N GLU A 109 12.87 -1.75 0.35
CA GLU A 109 11.76 -0.81 0.51
C GLU A 109 10.61 -1.09 -0.46
N VAL A 110 10.92 -1.51 -1.69
CA VAL A 110 9.91 -1.95 -2.67
C VAL A 110 9.16 -3.18 -2.17
N GLU A 111 9.88 -4.21 -1.73
CA GLU A 111 9.29 -5.42 -1.16
C GLU A 111 8.43 -5.10 0.07
N THR A 112 8.91 -4.21 0.94
CA THR A 112 8.15 -3.72 2.11
C THR A 112 6.84 -3.03 1.69
N LEU A 113 6.87 -2.20 0.66
CA LEU A 113 5.65 -1.56 0.14
C LEU A 113 4.62 -2.60 -0.33
N PHE A 114 5.05 -3.60 -1.08
CA PHE A 114 4.17 -4.70 -1.52
C PHE A 114 3.66 -5.53 -0.34
N HIS A 115 4.50 -5.78 0.66
CA HIS A 115 4.14 -6.50 1.90
C HIS A 115 3.02 -5.78 2.65
N GLU A 116 3.24 -4.51 3.01
CA GLU A 116 2.25 -3.73 3.77
C GLU A 116 0.97 -3.51 2.97
N PHE A 117 1.09 -3.36 1.65
CA PHE A 117 -0.08 -3.32 0.77
C PHE A 117 -0.85 -4.64 0.76
N GLY A 118 -0.16 -5.78 0.88
CA GLY A 118 -0.79 -7.10 1.05
C GLY A 118 -1.65 -7.19 2.30
N HIS A 119 -1.17 -6.70 3.44
CA HIS A 119 -1.98 -6.52 4.65
C HIS A 119 -3.13 -5.54 4.42
N GLY A 120 -2.87 -4.43 3.73
CA GLY A 120 -3.89 -3.44 3.37
C GLY A 120 -5.03 -4.06 2.56
N LEU A 121 -4.70 -4.86 1.56
CA LEU A 121 -5.68 -5.60 0.75
C LEU A 121 -6.50 -6.59 1.60
N HIS A 122 -5.88 -7.26 2.55
CA HIS A 122 -6.58 -8.14 3.49
C HIS A 122 -7.66 -7.36 4.25
N GLY A 123 -7.33 -6.18 4.77
CA GLY A 123 -8.29 -5.31 5.45
C GLY A 123 -9.36 -4.72 4.53
N LEU A 124 -8.99 -4.33 3.30
CA LEU A 124 -9.89 -3.69 2.34
C LEU A 124 -10.89 -4.68 1.71
N LEU A 125 -10.47 -5.92 1.43
CA LEU A 125 -11.27 -6.91 0.72
C LEU A 125 -12.09 -7.80 1.64
N THR A 126 -11.90 -7.72 2.96
CA THR A 126 -12.65 -8.56 3.91
C THR A 126 -14.14 -8.25 3.89
N LYS A 127 -14.97 -9.29 4.08
CA LYS A 127 -16.44 -9.21 4.13
C LYS A 127 -16.93 -10.11 5.28
N CYS A 128 -16.77 -9.64 6.51
CA CYS A 128 -17.13 -10.37 7.72
C CYS A 128 -18.30 -9.71 8.43
N ASN A 129 -19.14 -10.52 9.07
CA ASN A 129 -20.26 -10.04 9.88
C ASN A 129 -19.81 -9.65 11.28
N TYR A 130 -18.73 -10.23 11.76
CA TYR A 130 -18.21 -10.06 13.13
C TYR A 130 -16.84 -9.42 13.14
N LEU A 131 -16.70 -8.36 13.93
CA LEU A 131 -15.46 -7.56 14.01
C LEU A 131 -14.26 -8.41 14.43
N GLY A 132 -14.41 -9.30 15.40
CA GLY A 132 -13.33 -10.12 15.95
C GLY A 132 -12.67 -11.12 14.99
N VAL A 133 -13.23 -11.29 13.79
CA VAL A 133 -12.69 -12.17 12.73
C VAL A 133 -12.56 -11.43 11.39
N SER A 134 -12.61 -10.09 11.43
CA SER A 134 -12.54 -9.26 10.24
C SER A 134 -11.09 -8.91 9.89
N GLY A 135 -10.77 -8.93 8.60
CA GLY A 135 -9.47 -8.51 8.08
C GLY A 135 -8.30 -9.25 8.73
N THR A 136 -7.40 -8.48 9.30
CA THR A 136 -6.18 -9.00 9.96
C THR A 136 -6.41 -9.56 11.37
N ASN A 137 -7.65 -9.61 11.85
CA ASN A 137 -8.04 -10.31 13.08
C ASN A 137 -8.12 -11.83 12.86
N VAL A 138 -7.01 -12.43 12.53
CA VAL A 138 -6.81 -13.85 12.24
C VAL A 138 -5.74 -14.42 13.16
N VAL A 139 -5.61 -15.75 13.17
CA VAL A 139 -4.51 -16.39 13.90
C VAL A 139 -3.15 -15.93 13.39
N ARG A 140 -2.18 -15.84 14.29
CA ARG A 140 -0.89 -15.21 14.03
C ARG A 140 -0.09 -15.89 12.91
N ASP A 141 -0.23 -17.19 12.77
CA ASP A 141 0.45 -17.97 11.71
C ASP A 141 -0.14 -17.79 10.32
N PHE A 142 -1.33 -17.16 10.21
CA PHE A 142 -1.98 -16.86 8.94
C PHE A 142 -1.82 -15.40 8.49
N VAL A 143 -1.67 -14.47 9.43
CA VAL A 143 -1.74 -13.02 9.14
C VAL A 143 -0.73 -12.56 8.10
N GLU A 144 0.43 -13.20 8.03
CA GLU A 144 1.49 -12.88 7.06
C GLU A 144 1.30 -13.56 5.69
N LEU A 145 0.35 -14.48 5.54
CA LEU A 145 0.17 -15.16 4.25
C LEU A 145 -0.17 -14.19 3.11
N PRO A 146 -1.16 -13.29 3.24
CA PRO A 146 -1.47 -12.33 2.17
C PRO A 146 -0.33 -11.35 1.88
N SER A 147 0.37 -10.89 2.91
CA SER A 147 1.48 -9.93 2.77
C SER A 147 2.68 -10.57 2.06
N GLN A 148 3.10 -11.76 2.50
CA GLN A 148 4.23 -12.47 1.91
C GLN A 148 3.95 -12.95 0.48
N ILE A 149 2.73 -13.37 0.17
CA ILE A 149 2.35 -13.69 -1.22
C ILE A 149 2.45 -12.42 -2.08
N ASN A 150 2.01 -11.27 -1.57
CA ASN A 150 2.03 -10.03 -2.32
C ASN A 150 3.45 -9.53 -2.61
N GLU A 151 4.43 -9.81 -1.74
CA GLU A 151 5.85 -9.50 -1.98
C GLU A 151 6.39 -10.13 -3.27
N HIS A 152 5.95 -11.34 -3.60
CA HIS A 152 6.44 -12.07 -4.77
C HIS A 152 6.20 -11.31 -6.07
N TRP A 153 5.13 -10.52 -6.13
CA TRP A 153 4.84 -9.71 -7.31
C TRP A 153 5.85 -8.60 -7.56
N ALA A 154 6.53 -8.11 -6.52
CA ALA A 154 7.51 -7.03 -6.63
C ALA A 154 8.66 -7.39 -7.59
N THR A 155 9.08 -8.65 -7.61
CA THR A 155 10.22 -9.13 -8.41
C THR A 155 9.83 -9.87 -9.68
N GLU A 156 8.53 -10.10 -9.90
CA GLU A 156 8.08 -10.74 -11.14
C GLU A 156 8.43 -9.89 -12.37
N PRO A 157 9.06 -10.47 -13.40
CA PRO A 157 9.54 -9.70 -14.56
C PRO A 157 8.47 -8.86 -15.25
N GLU A 158 7.24 -9.36 -15.34
CA GLU A 158 6.12 -8.62 -15.95
C GLU A 158 5.72 -7.43 -15.10
N VAL A 159 5.75 -7.56 -13.78
CA VAL A 159 5.43 -6.49 -12.85
C VAL A 159 6.56 -5.45 -12.80
N LEU A 160 7.81 -5.89 -12.77
CA LEU A 160 8.97 -4.98 -12.85
C LEU A 160 8.90 -4.08 -14.07
N LYS A 161 8.52 -4.60 -15.23
CA LYS A 161 8.34 -3.80 -16.46
C LYS A 161 7.25 -2.73 -16.33
N MET A 162 6.30 -2.88 -15.42
CA MET A 162 5.23 -1.91 -15.21
C MET A 162 5.70 -0.69 -14.42
N TYR A 163 6.62 -0.86 -13.46
CA TYR A 163 6.99 0.22 -12.55
C TYR A 163 8.48 0.59 -12.54
N ALA A 164 9.39 -0.32 -12.92
CA ALA A 164 10.83 -0.08 -12.87
C ALA A 164 11.27 0.77 -14.07
N ARG A 165 11.16 2.08 -13.93
CA ARG A 165 11.57 3.07 -14.93
C ARG A 165 12.55 4.06 -14.33
N HIS A 166 13.59 4.38 -15.06
CA HIS A 166 14.54 5.40 -14.62
C HIS A 166 13.83 6.75 -14.48
N TYR A 167 14.01 7.43 -13.34
CA TYR A 167 13.23 8.63 -13.01
C TYR A 167 13.54 9.87 -13.88
N GLN A 168 14.62 9.83 -14.66
CA GLN A 168 15.05 10.92 -15.54
C GLN A 168 14.91 10.62 -17.04
N THR A 169 14.71 9.34 -17.44
CA THR A 169 14.71 8.95 -18.87
C THR A 169 13.41 8.26 -19.30
#